data_506cef1624f7ce43f8c57a8b50cb6a78
#
_entry.id   506cef1624f7ce43f8c57a8b50cb6a78
#
_cell.length_a   1.000
_cell.length_b   1.000
_cell.length_c   1.000
_cell.angle_alpha   90.00
_cell.angle_beta   90.00
_cell.angle_gamma   90.00
#
_symmetry.space_group_name_H-M   'P 1'
#
loop_
_entity.id
_entity.type
_entity.pdbx_description
1 polymer ?
#
loop_
_entity_poly.entity_id
_entity_poly.type
_entity_poly.pdbx_seq_one_letter_code
_entity_poly.pdbx_strand_id
1 'polypeptide(L)'
;MPRFAPLPARRPALVAGASSGIGAATAIDLASRGFPVALGARRVEKLDELVGQIRADGGEAVAFHLDVTDPDSVKSFVSQSVDALGEIEVLVAGAGDTYFGRLHEISTDQFESQIQVHLIGANRLATAVLPGMVERQRGDVIFVGSDVALRQRPHMGAYGAAKAALIAMVTNLQMELEGTGVRASIVHPGPTKTSMGWSLPAELIGPALDDWAKWGQARHDYFLRAQDLARAITFVAETPRGGFIASMELQPEAPLADKKDRQKLALGDEGMPDQ
;
A
#
# COMPACT_ATOMS: atom_id res chain seq x y z
N MET A 1 -8.43 -1.78 -35.79
CA MET A 1 -8.26 -2.63 -34.60
C MET A 1 -8.22 -1.73 -33.38
N PRO A 2 -8.82 -2.12 -32.24
CA PRO A 2 -8.66 -1.33 -31.01
C PRO A 2 -7.17 -1.23 -30.66
N ARG A 3 -6.70 -0.07 -30.21
CA ARG A 3 -5.30 0.17 -29.82
C ARG A 3 -4.89 -0.65 -28.58
N PHE A 4 -5.85 -1.12 -27.80
CA PHE A 4 -5.64 -1.89 -26.60
C PHE A 4 -6.52 -3.13 -26.61
N ALA A 5 -5.94 -4.29 -26.28
CA ALA A 5 -6.73 -5.48 -26.03
C ALA A 5 -7.58 -5.29 -24.75
N PRO A 6 -8.80 -5.83 -24.66
CA PRO A 6 -9.59 -5.77 -23.44
C PRO A 6 -8.88 -6.50 -22.29
N LEU A 7 -9.23 -6.14 -21.05
CA LEU A 7 -8.79 -6.91 -19.90
C LEU A 7 -9.40 -8.33 -19.96
N PRO A 8 -8.64 -9.38 -19.62
CA PRO A 8 -9.20 -10.73 -19.56
C PRO A 8 -10.24 -10.84 -18.45
N ALA A 9 -11.20 -11.75 -18.64
CA ALA A 9 -12.27 -11.98 -17.67
C ALA A 9 -11.73 -12.54 -16.34
N ARG A 10 -10.65 -13.33 -16.37
CA ARG A 10 -9.98 -13.89 -15.19
C ARG A 10 -8.62 -13.23 -15.02
N ARG A 11 -8.40 -12.59 -13.88
CA ARG A 11 -7.20 -11.81 -13.60
C ARG A 11 -6.61 -12.19 -12.25
N PRO A 12 -5.77 -13.25 -12.15
CA PRO A 12 -5.13 -13.62 -10.90
C PRO A 12 -4.29 -12.48 -10.32
N ALA A 13 -4.48 -12.23 -9.02
CA ALA A 13 -3.81 -11.14 -8.31
C ALA A 13 -2.93 -11.67 -7.17
N LEU A 14 -1.70 -11.19 -7.08
CA LEU A 14 -0.82 -11.38 -5.92
C LEU A 14 -1.00 -10.21 -4.95
N VAL A 15 -1.22 -10.50 -3.67
CA VAL A 15 -1.30 -9.49 -2.62
C VAL A 15 -0.23 -9.77 -1.57
N ALA A 16 0.85 -9.00 -1.61
CA ALA A 16 1.91 -9.06 -0.61
C ALA A 16 1.56 -8.21 0.62
N GLY A 17 1.79 -8.78 1.82
CA GLY A 17 1.41 -8.15 3.08
C GLY A 17 -0.05 -8.40 3.47
N ALA A 18 -0.65 -9.50 2.99
CA ALA A 18 -2.08 -9.81 3.14
C ALA A 18 -2.48 -10.29 4.53
N SER A 19 -1.58 -10.47 5.51
CA SER A 19 -1.94 -10.99 6.83
C SER A 19 -2.68 -10.00 7.74
N SER A 20 -2.80 -8.73 7.35
CA SER A 20 -3.54 -7.69 8.10
C SER A 20 -3.71 -6.40 7.31
N GLY A 21 -4.49 -5.47 7.87
CA GLY A 21 -4.58 -4.07 7.42
C GLY A 21 -5.00 -3.93 5.96
N ILE A 22 -4.33 -3.04 5.23
CA ILE A 22 -4.65 -2.70 3.84
C ILE A 22 -4.54 -3.93 2.93
N GLY A 23 -3.50 -4.77 3.10
CA GLY A 23 -3.30 -5.96 2.28
C GLY A 23 -4.44 -6.98 2.43
N ALA A 24 -4.86 -7.28 3.68
CA ALA A 24 -5.98 -8.18 3.94
C ALA A 24 -7.29 -7.65 3.35
N ALA A 25 -7.59 -6.36 3.59
CA ALA A 25 -8.78 -5.72 3.04
C ALA A 25 -8.77 -5.72 1.50
N THR A 26 -7.60 -5.47 0.87
CA THR A 26 -7.44 -5.50 -0.59
C THR A 26 -7.68 -6.91 -1.16
N ALA A 27 -7.20 -7.94 -0.49
CA ALA A 27 -7.43 -9.32 -0.91
C ALA A 27 -8.91 -9.66 -0.91
N ILE A 28 -9.65 -9.26 0.14
CA ILE A 28 -11.10 -9.45 0.23
C ILE A 28 -11.81 -8.69 -0.89
N ASP A 29 -11.49 -7.40 -1.08
CA ASP A 29 -12.17 -6.55 -2.08
C ASP A 29 -11.93 -7.06 -3.50
N LEU A 30 -10.68 -7.42 -3.85
CA LEU A 30 -10.36 -8.04 -5.15
C LEU A 30 -11.12 -9.37 -5.35
N ALA A 31 -11.11 -10.26 -4.35
CA ALA A 31 -11.80 -11.54 -4.44
C ALA A 31 -13.31 -11.38 -4.61
N SER A 32 -13.93 -10.42 -3.92
CA SER A 32 -15.36 -10.10 -4.06
C SER A 32 -15.74 -9.60 -5.46
N ARG A 33 -14.76 -9.13 -6.23
CA ARG A 33 -14.93 -8.70 -7.63
C ARG A 33 -14.50 -9.75 -8.65
N GLY A 34 -14.26 -10.99 -8.19
CA GLY A 34 -13.97 -12.11 -9.04
C GLY A 34 -12.49 -12.25 -9.45
N PHE A 35 -11.58 -11.51 -8.82
CA PHE A 35 -10.15 -11.77 -8.98
C PHE A 35 -9.76 -12.99 -8.14
N PRO A 36 -9.17 -14.06 -8.72
CA PRO A 36 -8.47 -15.06 -7.94
C PRO A 36 -7.29 -14.42 -7.22
N VAL A 37 -7.11 -14.68 -5.92
CA VAL A 37 -6.07 -14.00 -5.12
C VAL A 37 -5.09 -14.98 -4.50
N ALA A 38 -3.79 -14.72 -4.65
CA ALA A 38 -2.74 -15.37 -3.90
C ALA A 38 -2.23 -14.42 -2.81
N LEU A 39 -2.33 -14.85 -1.57
CA LEU A 39 -2.02 -14.07 -0.38
C LEU A 39 -0.62 -14.41 0.10
N GLY A 40 0.23 -13.39 0.26
CA GLY A 40 1.60 -13.55 0.72
C GLY A 40 1.88 -12.77 2.00
N ALA A 41 2.40 -13.43 3.03
CA ALA A 41 2.94 -12.81 4.24
C ALA A 41 3.75 -13.83 5.06
N ARG A 42 4.46 -13.35 6.09
CA ARG A 42 5.21 -14.19 7.03
C ARG A 42 4.30 -15.01 7.96
N ARG A 43 3.12 -14.47 8.33
CA ARG A 43 2.16 -15.10 9.26
C ARG A 43 1.15 -15.93 8.47
N VAL A 44 1.52 -17.18 8.18
CA VAL A 44 0.72 -18.08 7.32
C VAL A 44 -0.64 -18.39 7.96
N GLU A 45 -0.70 -18.55 9.28
CA GLU A 45 -1.94 -18.85 10.00
C GLU A 45 -3.02 -17.78 9.77
N LYS A 46 -2.59 -16.50 9.70
CA LYS A 46 -3.49 -15.38 9.39
C LYS A 46 -3.95 -15.38 7.93
N LEU A 47 -3.12 -15.87 7.04
CA LEU A 47 -3.50 -16.01 5.63
C LEU A 47 -4.50 -17.14 5.45
N ASP A 48 -4.33 -18.27 6.15
CA ASP A 48 -5.26 -19.41 6.08
C ASP A 48 -6.65 -19.03 6.60
N GLU A 49 -6.74 -18.29 7.72
CA GLU A 49 -7.99 -17.70 8.22
C GLU A 49 -8.67 -16.84 7.12
N LEU A 50 -7.90 -15.98 6.45
CA LEU A 50 -8.41 -15.09 5.41
C LEU A 50 -8.83 -15.83 4.14
N VAL A 51 -8.07 -16.86 3.73
CA VAL A 51 -8.44 -17.76 2.63
C VAL A 51 -9.77 -18.44 2.93
N GLY A 52 -9.94 -18.94 4.16
CA GLY A 52 -11.21 -19.55 4.61
C GLY A 52 -12.39 -18.59 4.48
N GLN A 53 -12.23 -17.35 4.91
CA GLN A 53 -13.25 -16.30 4.78
C GLN A 53 -13.57 -16.01 3.31
N ILE A 54 -12.56 -15.72 2.47
CA ILE A 54 -12.76 -15.41 1.05
C ILE A 54 -13.49 -16.54 0.32
N ARG A 55 -13.13 -17.81 0.61
CA ARG A 55 -13.78 -18.97 0.01
C ARG A 55 -15.21 -19.16 0.50
N ALA A 56 -15.48 -18.90 1.76
CA ALA A 56 -16.84 -18.95 2.31
C ALA A 56 -17.76 -17.90 1.66
N ASP A 57 -17.20 -16.74 1.26
CA ASP A 57 -17.89 -15.68 0.55
C ASP A 57 -17.95 -15.92 -0.99
N GLY A 58 -17.49 -17.11 -1.46
CA GLY A 58 -17.55 -17.51 -2.87
C GLY A 58 -16.37 -17.07 -3.73
N GLY A 59 -15.35 -16.47 -3.15
CA GLY A 59 -14.12 -16.05 -3.85
C GLY A 59 -13.12 -17.22 -4.01
N GLU A 60 -12.15 -17.01 -4.89
CA GLU A 60 -11.02 -17.92 -5.12
C GLU A 60 -9.76 -17.36 -4.45
N ALA A 61 -9.17 -18.08 -3.50
CA ALA A 61 -7.99 -17.64 -2.78
C ALA A 61 -7.05 -18.79 -2.43
N VAL A 62 -5.74 -18.52 -2.47
CA VAL A 62 -4.67 -19.39 -1.96
C VAL A 62 -3.71 -18.56 -1.10
N ALA A 63 -2.95 -19.20 -0.25
CA ALA A 63 -1.98 -18.53 0.61
C ALA A 63 -0.62 -19.24 0.59
N PHE A 64 0.44 -18.44 0.62
CA PHE A 64 1.80 -18.95 0.69
C PHE A 64 2.66 -18.05 1.57
N HIS A 65 3.69 -18.63 2.20
CA HIS A 65 4.66 -17.87 2.94
C HIS A 65 5.38 -16.86 2.03
N LEU A 66 5.54 -15.63 2.53
CA LEU A 66 6.29 -14.57 1.85
C LEU A 66 7.04 -13.71 2.85
N ASP A 67 8.36 -13.71 2.75
CA ASP A 67 9.23 -12.69 3.29
C ASP A 67 9.86 -11.89 2.14
N VAL A 68 9.46 -10.63 1.98
CA VAL A 68 9.96 -9.78 0.90
C VAL A 68 11.44 -9.41 1.04
N THR A 69 12.03 -9.63 2.22
CA THR A 69 13.46 -9.42 2.46
C THR A 69 14.32 -10.59 1.97
N ASP A 70 13.70 -11.75 1.75
CA ASP A 70 14.34 -12.96 1.24
C ASP A 70 14.01 -13.19 -0.25
N PRO A 71 15.00 -13.12 -1.16
CA PRO A 71 14.77 -13.31 -2.59
C PRO A 71 14.25 -14.71 -2.96
N ASP A 72 14.65 -15.76 -2.23
CA ASP A 72 14.16 -17.11 -2.49
C ASP A 72 12.71 -17.29 -2.05
N SER A 73 12.32 -16.67 -0.94
CA SER A 73 10.92 -16.61 -0.51
C SER A 73 10.03 -15.90 -1.54
N VAL A 74 10.48 -14.78 -2.11
CA VAL A 74 9.74 -14.06 -3.16
C VAL A 74 9.58 -14.93 -4.41
N LYS A 75 10.65 -15.56 -4.87
CA LYS A 75 10.62 -16.45 -6.04
C LYS A 75 9.69 -17.63 -5.83
N SER A 76 9.76 -18.26 -4.67
CA SER A 76 8.89 -19.39 -4.28
C SER A 76 7.42 -18.98 -4.23
N PHE A 77 7.12 -17.82 -3.62
CA PHE A 77 5.76 -17.27 -3.55
C PHE A 77 5.16 -17.05 -4.94
N VAL A 78 5.90 -16.40 -5.84
CA VAL A 78 5.42 -16.14 -7.21
C VAL A 78 5.22 -17.45 -7.98
N SER A 79 6.18 -18.39 -7.92
CA SER A 79 6.06 -19.68 -8.60
C SER A 79 4.85 -20.47 -8.14
N GLN A 80 4.68 -20.66 -6.82
CA GLN A 80 3.53 -21.37 -6.26
C GLN A 80 2.19 -20.69 -6.62
N SER A 81 2.18 -19.37 -6.68
CA SER A 81 0.97 -18.62 -7.07
C SER A 81 0.62 -18.83 -8.54
N VAL A 82 1.62 -18.85 -9.43
CA VAL A 82 1.42 -19.16 -10.86
C VAL A 82 0.93 -20.60 -11.03
N ASP A 83 1.52 -21.56 -10.31
CA ASP A 83 1.11 -22.96 -10.36
C ASP A 83 -0.34 -23.14 -9.91
N ALA A 84 -0.78 -22.39 -8.90
CA ALA A 84 -2.12 -22.52 -8.33
C ALA A 84 -3.20 -21.75 -9.13
N LEU A 85 -2.89 -20.54 -9.59
CA LEU A 85 -3.89 -19.64 -10.17
C LEU A 85 -3.71 -19.35 -11.66
N GLY A 86 -2.58 -19.76 -12.24
CA GLY A 86 -2.18 -19.39 -13.60
C GLY A 86 -1.45 -18.04 -13.62
N GLU A 87 -1.31 -17.49 -14.81
CA GLU A 87 -0.54 -16.28 -15.08
C GLU A 87 -1.05 -15.06 -14.30
N ILE A 88 -0.14 -14.40 -13.60
CA ILE A 88 -0.48 -13.27 -12.74
C ILE A 88 -0.74 -12.01 -13.57
N GLU A 89 -1.91 -11.43 -13.39
CA GLU A 89 -2.36 -10.22 -14.08
C GLU A 89 -2.25 -8.97 -13.20
N VAL A 90 -2.25 -9.13 -11.87
CA VAL A 90 -2.18 -8.00 -10.92
C VAL A 90 -1.18 -8.33 -9.81
N LEU A 91 -0.29 -7.40 -9.50
CA LEU A 91 0.53 -7.43 -8.29
C LEU A 91 0.15 -6.24 -7.40
N VAL A 92 -0.18 -6.51 -6.15
CA VAL A 92 -0.28 -5.48 -5.08
C VAL A 92 0.91 -5.64 -4.14
N ALA A 93 1.89 -4.76 -4.28
CA ALA A 93 3.10 -4.73 -3.45
C ALA A 93 2.86 -3.88 -2.19
N GLY A 94 2.22 -4.50 -1.17
CA GLY A 94 1.78 -3.85 0.06
C GLY A 94 2.46 -4.36 1.34
N ALA A 95 3.46 -5.23 1.23
CA ALA A 95 4.20 -5.70 2.40
C ALA A 95 4.94 -4.55 3.07
N GLY A 96 4.85 -4.47 4.40
CA GLY A 96 5.53 -3.43 5.13
C GLY A 96 5.25 -3.46 6.63
N ASP A 97 6.11 -2.77 7.35
CA ASP A 97 5.99 -2.41 8.75
C ASP A 97 6.42 -0.95 8.93
N THR A 98 6.46 -0.45 10.16
CA THR A 98 7.01 0.88 10.43
C THR A 98 7.76 0.88 11.75
N TYR A 99 8.83 1.65 11.78
CA TYR A 99 9.59 1.95 12.97
C TYR A 99 9.50 3.45 13.26
N PHE A 100 9.16 3.79 14.50
CA PHE A 100 9.11 5.16 14.98
C PHE A 100 10.39 5.49 15.74
N GLY A 101 11.05 6.56 15.37
CA GLY A 101 12.24 7.07 16.05
C GLY A 101 12.82 8.26 15.28
N ARG A 102 13.49 9.16 16.01
CA ARG A 102 14.20 10.27 15.38
C ARG A 102 15.43 9.75 14.64
N LEU A 103 15.74 10.29 13.47
CA LEU A 103 16.85 9.80 12.65
C LEU A 103 18.22 9.75 13.36
N HIS A 104 18.45 10.63 14.31
CA HIS A 104 19.69 10.65 15.09
C HIS A 104 19.68 9.69 16.30
N GLU A 105 18.57 9.01 16.56
CA GLU A 105 18.40 8.07 17.67
C GLU A 105 18.28 6.62 17.19
N ILE A 106 17.82 6.39 15.95
CA ILE A 106 17.70 5.04 15.40
C ILE A 106 19.06 4.50 14.94
N SER A 107 19.25 3.19 15.02
CA SER A 107 20.44 2.54 14.47
C SER A 107 20.40 2.46 12.94
N THR A 108 21.58 2.27 12.33
CA THR A 108 21.69 2.00 10.89
C THR A 108 20.89 0.76 10.49
N ASP A 109 20.91 -0.31 11.29
CA ASP A 109 20.17 -1.54 11.03
C ASP A 109 18.64 -1.29 10.99
N GLN A 110 18.12 -0.44 11.89
CA GLN A 110 16.72 -0.04 11.88
C GLN A 110 16.36 0.76 10.63
N PHE A 111 17.26 1.65 10.20
CA PHE A 111 17.09 2.37 8.94
C PHE A 111 17.10 1.42 7.73
N GLU A 112 18.11 0.55 7.66
CA GLU A 112 18.26 -0.43 6.57
C GLU A 112 17.08 -1.39 6.49
N SER A 113 16.52 -1.81 7.62
CA SER A 113 15.33 -2.68 7.64
C SER A 113 14.15 -2.07 6.91
N GLN A 114 13.93 -0.75 7.06
CA GLN A 114 12.85 -0.05 6.34
C GLN A 114 13.11 0.00 4.82
N ILE A 115 14.37 0.22 4.41
CA ILE A 115 14.76 0.18 2.99
C ILE A 115 14.57 -1.24 2.43
N GLN A 116 15.00 -2.28 3.16
CA GLN A 116 14.89 -3.67 2.72
C GLN A 116 13.44 -4.10 2.51
N VAL A 117 12.54 -3.73 3.41
CA VAL A 117 11.13 -4.13 3.30
C VAL A 117 10.41 -3.30 2.24
N HIS A 118 10.49 -1.97 2.33
CA HIS A 118 9.61 -1.09 1.55
C HIS A 118 10.09 -0.78 0.15
N LEU A 119 11.40 -0.80 -0.10
CA LEU A 119 11.98 -0.51 -1.41
C LEU A 119 12.47 -1.78 -2.08
N ILE A 120 13.44 -2.47 -1.46
CA ILE A 120 14.07 -3.64 -2.06
C ILE A 120 13.07 -4.79 -2.18
N GLY A 121 12.24 -5.04 -1.16
CA GLY A 121 11.19 -6.05 -1.18
C GLY A 121 10.12 -5.78 -2.25
N ALA A 122 9.70 -4.53 -2.41
CA ALA A 122 8.78 -4.14 -3.46
C ALA A 122 9.39 -4.32 -4.86
N ASN A 123 10.67 -3.98 -5.03
CA ASN A 123 11.41 -4.22 -6.27
C ASN A 123 11.52 -5.72 -6.59
N ARG A 124 11.87 -6.56 -5.60
CA ARG A 124 11.94 -8.03 -5.79
C ARG A 124 10.62 -8.62 -6.28
N LEU A 125 9.51 -8.20 -5.70
CA LEU A 125 8.17 -8.62 -6.15
C LEU A 125 7.90 -8.20 -7.59
N ALA A 126 8.17 -6.94 -7.92
CA ALA A 126 7.97 -6.42 -9.27
C ALA A 126 8.83 -7.18 -10.29
N THR A 127 10.13 -7.34 -10.05
CA THR A 127 11.06 -8.05 -10.94
C THR A 127 10.72 -9.51 -11.12
N ALA A 128 10.04 -10.14 -10.16
CA ALA A 128 9.61 -11.54 -10.26
C ALA A 128 8.40 -11.74 -11.19
N VAL A 129 7.53 -10.72 -11.37
CA VAL A 129 6.32 -10.84 -12.19
C VAL A 129 6.40 -10.10 -13.53
N LEU A 130 7.17 -9.01 -13.60
CA LEU A 130 7.25 -8.15 -14.78
C LEU A 130 7.67 -8.86 -16.07
N PRO A 131 8.66 -9.76 -16.08
CA PRO A 131 9.08 -10.43 -17.33
C PRO A 131 7.90 -11.14 -18.01
N GLY A 132 7.11 -11.93 -17.27
CA GLY A 132 5.95 -12.61 -17.81
C GLY A 132 4.83 -11.65 -18.22
N MET A 133 4.61 -10.55 -17.47
CA MET A 133 3.63 -9.53 -17.83
C MET A 133 4.02 -8.81 -19.13
N VAL A 134 5.30 -8.45 -19.31
CA VAL A 134 5.82 -7.78 -20.51
C VAL A 134 5.74 -8.71 -21.73
N GLU A 135 6.10 -9.98 -21.57
CA GLU A 135 5.98 -10.99 -22.64
C GLU A 135 4.53 -11.13 -23.13
N ARG A 136 3.56 -11.13 -22.21
CA ARG A 136 2.13 -11.19 -22.54
C ARG A 136 1.52 -9.85 -22.94
N GLN A 137 2.28 -8.76 -22.87
CA GLN A 137 1.86 -7.39 -23.14
C GLN A 137 0.64 -6.94 -22.30
N ARG A 138 0.57 -7.39 -21.06
CA ARG A 138 -0.50 -7.02 -20.12
C ARG A 138 -0.13 -7.32 -18.67
N GLY A 139 -0.60 -6.50 -17.77
CA GLY A 139 -0.43 -6.63 -16.33
C GLY A 139 -0.53 -5.29 -15.64
N ASP A 140 -0.84 -5.35 -14.35
CA ASP A 140 -0.91 -4.18 -13.47
C ASP A 140 -0.08 -4.42 -12.22
N VAL A 141 0.91 -3.57 -11.97
CA VAL A 141 1.70 -3.57 -10.73
C VAL A 141 1.31 -2.36 -9.91
N ILE A 142 0.74 -2.58 -8.73
CA ILE A 142 0.24 -1.54 -7.85
C ILE A 142 1.08 -1.53 -6.57
N PHE A 143 1.82 -0.46 -6.38
CA PHE A 143 2.64 -0.25 -5.19
C PHE A 143 1.86 0.50 -4.12
N VAL A 144 1.95 0.05 -2.87
CA VAL A 144 1.40 0.77 -1.73
C VAL A 144 2.47 1.73 -1.21
N GLY A 145 2.31 2.99 -1.57
CA GLY A 145 3.14 4.11 -1.12
C GLY A 145 2.83 4.56 0.30
N SER A 146 2.90 5.85 0.52
CA SER A 146 2.44 6.53 1.75
C SER A 146 2.41 8.04 1.50
N ASP A 147 1.51 8.75 2.16
CA ASP A 147 1.51 10.21 2.19
C ASP A 147 2.74 10.80 2.92
N VAL A 148 3.38 10.00 3.79
CA VAL A 148 4.66 10.37 4.43
C VAL A 148 5.76 10.59 3.40
N ALA A 149 5.73 9.90 2.25
CA ALA A 149 6.67 10.14 1.17
C ALA A 149 6.48 11.53 0.51
N LEU A 150 5.26 12.05 0.54
CA LEU A 150 4.90 13.35 -0.03
C LEU A 150 5.03 14.49 0.99
N ARG A 151 4.75 14.21 2.26
CA ARG A 151 4.79 15.13 3.39
C ARG A 151 5.46 14.45 4.58
N GLN A 152 6.76 14.67 4.71
CA GLN A 152 7.57 14.02 5.75
C GLN A 152 7.06 14.36 7.16
N ARG A 153 7.15 13.38 8.06
CA ARG A 153 6.74 13.52 9.47
C ARG A 153 7.89 13.19 10.42
N PRO A 154 8.05 13.94 11.52
CA PRO A 154 8.97 13.56 12.57
C PRO A 154 8.76 12.11 13.02
N HIS A 155 9.81 11.46 13.47
CA HIS A 155 9.86 10.06 13.91
C HIS A 155 9.60 9.00 12.84
N MET A 156 9.39 9.37 11.58
CA MET A 156 9.19 8.43 10.47
C MET A 156 10.26 8.57 9.37
N GLY A 157 11.44 9.08 9.70
CA GLY A 157 12.44 9.44 8.69
C GLY A 157 12.93 8.26 7.85
N ALA A 158 13.21 7.10 8.44
CA ALA A 158 13.62 5.91 7.71
C ALA A 158 12.51 5.38 6.78
N TYR A 159 11.29 5.27 7.31
CA TYR A 159 10.11 4.90 6.55
C TYR A 159 9.82 5.89 5.42
N GLY A 160 9.85 7.20 5.73
CA GLY A 160 9.66 8.27 4.74
C GLY A 160 10.68 8.23 3.62
N ALA A 161 11.96 8.01 3.95
CA ALA A 161 13.02 7.86 2.96
C ALA A 161 12.80 6.65 2.04
N ALA A 162 12.43 5.49 2.60
CA ALA A 162 12.12 4.30 1.83
C ALA A 162 10.93 4.51 0.89
N LYS A 163 9.85 5.15 1.38
CA LYS A 163 8.64 5.42 0.56
C LYS A 163 8.87 6.53 -0.47
N ALA A 164 9.74 7.51 -0.21
CA ALA A 164 10.15 8.50 -1.20
C ALA A 164 10.99 7.86 -2.32
N ALA A 165 11.93 6.98 -1.97
CA ALA A 165 12.69 6.21 -2.95
C ALA A 165 11.80 5.28 -3.77
N LEU A 166 10.74 4.70 -3.16
CA LEU A 166 9.73 3.90 -3.88
C LEU A 166 9.01 4.72 -4.95
N ILE A 167 8.66 6.00 -4.67
CA ILE A 167 8.07 6.89 -5.69
C ILE A 167 9.00 7.04 -6.89
N ALA A 168 10.28 7.33 -6.64
CA ALA A 168 11.27 7.49 -7.71
C ALA A 168 11.41 6.21 -8.55
N MET A 169 11.49 5.04 -7.90
CA MET A 169 11.54 3.73 -8.57
C MET A 169 10.30 3.50 -9.45
N VAL A 170 9.09 3.74 -8.91
CA VAL A 170 7.84 3.51 -9.65
C VAL A 170 7.70 4.48 -10.81
N THR A 171 8.08 5.75 -10.63
CA THR A 171 8.02 6.75 -11.70
C THR A 171 8.96 6.40 -12.86
N ASN A 172 10.17 5.89 -12.55
CA ASN A 172 11.07 5.40 -13.59
C ASN A 172 10.49 4.16 -14.29
N LEU A 173 9.97 3.22 -13.52
CA LEU A 173 9.34 2.00 -14.06
C LEU A 173 8.16 2.32 -14.99
N GLN A 174 7.37 3.35 -14.70
CA GLN A 174 6.29 3.83 -15.58
C GLN A 174 6.80 4.19 -16.97
N MET A 175 7.93 4.89 -17.04
CA MET A 175 8.57 5.26 -18.31
C MET A 175 9.12 4.05 -19.06
N GLU A 176 9.75 3.11 -18.34
CA GLU A 176 10.33 1.90 -18.93
C GLU A 176 9.28 0.92 -19.46
N LEU A 177 8.07 0.95 -18.91
CA LEU A 177 6.95 0.08 -19.30
C LEU A 177 6.09 0.68 -20.43
N GLU A 178 6.37 1.89 -20.89
CA GLU A 178 5.64 2.47 -22.02
C GLU A 178 5.68 1.57 -23.26
N GLY A 179 4.53 1.33 -23.87
CA GLY A 179 4.37 0.45 -25.03
C GLY A 179 4.42 -1.05 -24.75
N THR A 180 4.73 -1.48 -23.53
CA THR A 180 4.77 -2.92 -23.17
C THR A 180 3.40 -3.51 -22.88
N GLY A 181 2.38 -2.68 -22.66
CA GLY A 181 1.06 -3.14 -22.23
C GLY A 181 0.93 -3.36 -20.72
N VAL A 182 2.00 -3.19 -19.94
CA VAL A 182 2.02 -3.28 -18.48
C VAL A 182 1.89 -1.88 -17.86
N ARG A 183 1.14 -1.75 -16.77
CA ARG A 183 0.97 -0.48 -16.04
C ARG A 183 1.55 -0.61 -14.63
N ALA A 184 2.33 0.37 -14.21
CA ALA A 184 2.82 0.49 -12.84
C ALA A 184 2.16 1.69 -12.16
N SER A 185 1.45 1.46 -11.07
CA SER A 185 0.70 2.47 -10.32
C SER A 185 1.21 2.56 -8.89
N ILE A 186 1.06 3.73 -8.26
CA ILE A 186 1.33 3.87 -6.83
C ILE A 186 0.13 4.50 -6.13
N VAL A 187 -0.33 3.89 -5.04
CA VAL A 187 -1.40 4.41 -4.18
C VAL A 187 -0.77 4.88 -2.87
N HIS A 188 -1.03 6.12 -2.48
CA HIS A 188 -0.49 6.75 -1.27
C HIS A 188 -1.58 6.82 -0.18
N PRO A 189 -1.58 5.89 0.78
CA PRO A 189 -2.45 5.98 1.94
C PRO A 189 -2.10 7.20 2.80
N GLY A 190 -3.10 7.98 3.18
CA GLY A 190 -3.07 8.87 4.32
C GLY A 190 -3.16 8.11 5.65
N PRO A 191 -3.30 8.83 6.78
CA PRO A 191 -3.47 8.20 8.09
C PRO A 191 -4.58 7.15 8.08
N THR A 192 -4.22 5.90 8.29
CA THR A 192 -5.11 4.74 8.18
C THR A 192 -5.04 3.90 9.45
N LYS A 193 -6.20 3.53 9.99
CA LYS A 193 -6.28 2.65 11.16
C LYS A 193 -5.99 1.20 10.75
N THR A 194 -4.77 0.76 11.01
CA THR A 194 -4.28 -0.62 10.75
C THR A 194 -3.45 -1.12 11.92
N SER A 195 -3.10 -2.40 11.94
CA SER A 195 -2.18 -2.93 12.95
C SER A 195 -0.78 -2.30 12.87
N MET A 196 -0.39 -1.77 11.71
CA MET A 196 0.87 -1.04 11.54
C MET A 196 0.84 0.26 12.38
N GLY A 197 1.79 0.42 13.27
CA GLY A 197 1.88 1.56 14.19
C GLY A 197 1.00 1.45 15.44
N TRP A 198 -0.22 0.91 15.35
CA TRP A 198 -1.12 0.80 16.52
C TRP A 198 -0.81 -0.38 17.45
N SER A 199 0.01 -1.32 17.02
CA SER A 199 0.53 -2.40 17.86
C SER A 199 1.83 -2.04 18.58
N LEU A 200 2.38 -0.85 18.35
CA LEU A 200 3.60 -0.38 18.99
C LEU A 200 3.32 0.14 20.40
N PRO A 201 4.30 0.05 21.32
CA PRO A 201 4.18 0.63 22.65
C PRO A 201 3.86 2.13 22.61
N ALA A 202 3.03 2.59 23.55
CA ALA A 202 2.62 4.00 23.63
C ALA A 202 3.83 4.95 23.80
N GLU A 203 4.88 4.47 24.44
CA GLU A 203 6.14 5.20 24.67
C GLU A 203 6.87 5.56 23.35
N LEU A 204 6.65 4.77 22.29
CA LEU A 204 7.22 5.04 20.96
C LEU A 204 6.31 5.94 20.12
N ILE A 205 4.98 5.76 20.23
CA ILE A 205 4.01 6.50 19.42
C ILE A 205 3.69 7.87 20.01
N GLY A 206 3.57 7.98 21.34
CA GLY A 206 3.20 9.20 22.04
C GLY A 206 4.02 10.42 21.63
N PRO A 207 5.36 10.38 21.73
CA PRO A 207 6.22 11.48 21.31
C PRO A 207 6.09 11.86 19.82
N ALA A 208 5.80 10.88 18.96
CA ALA A 208 5.57 11.16 17.54
C ALA A 208 4.25 11.91 17.32
N LEU A 209 3.17 11.50 17.99
CA LEU A 209 1.86 12.17 17.91
C LEU A 209 1.92 13.59 18.48
N ASP A 210 2.65 13.79 19.56
CA ASP A 210 2.86 15.11 20.17
C ASP A 210 3.61 16.05 19.21
N ASP A 211 4.70 15.56 18.59
CA ASP A 211 5.44 16.35 17.60
C ASP A 211 4.59 16.62 16.35
N TRP A 212 3.77 15.66 15.91
CA TRP A 212 2.87 15.87 14.75
C TRP A 212 1.79 16.91 15.04
N ALA A 213 1.21 16.90 16.24
CA ALA A 213 0.27 17.91 16.67
C ALA A 213 0.94 19.29 16.74
N LYS A 214 2.10 19.37 17.42
CA LYS A 214 2.89 20.59 17.58
C LYS A 214 3.29 21.25 16.26
N TRP A 215 3.65 20.45 15.25
CA TRP A 215 4.13 20.95 13.95
C TRP A 215 3.08 20.95 12.86
N GLY A 216 1.79 20.79 13.22
CA GLY A 216 0.67 20.84 12.26
C GLY A 216 0.64 19.69 11.26
N GLN A 217 1.25 18.55 11.60
CA GLN A 217 1.26 17.35 10.77
C GLN A 217 0.04 16.44 11.02
N ALA A 218 -0.59 16.57 12.19
CA ALA A 218 -1.87 15.96 12.52
C ALA A 218 -2.98 16.99 12.23
N ARG A 219 -3.75 16.74 11.16
CA ARG A 219 -4.81 17.67 10.73
C ARG A 219 -6.09 17.52 11.56
N HIS A 220 -6.39 16.30 11.98
CA HIS A 220 -7.54 15.88 12.80
C HIS A 220 -7.32 14.44 13.28
N ASP A 221 -8.18 13.95 14.13
CA ASP A 221 -8.13 12.63 14.76
C ASP A 221 -8.87 11.52 13.99
N TYR A 222 -9.46 11.83 12.83
CA TYR A 222 -10.10 10.84 11.98
C TYR A 222 -9.09 10.12 11.08
N PHE A 223 -9.25 8.81 10.96
CA PHE A 223 -8.39 7.92 10.17
C PHE A 223 -9.21 7.18 9.12
N LEU A 224 -8.61 6.90 7.97
CA LEU A 224 -9.15 5.98 6.98
C LEU A 224 -9.25 4.57 7.57
N ARG A 225 -10.17 3.78 7.06
CA ARG A 225 -10.22 2.34 7.28
C ARG A 225 -9.43 1.63 6.21
N ALA A 226 -8.94 0.42 6.51
CA ALA A 226 -8.24 -0.41 5.52
C ALA A 226 -9.10 -0.67 4.26
N GLN A 227 -10.42 -0.80 4.43
CA GLN A 227 -11.38 -1.00 3.34
C GLN A 227 -11.45 0.19 2.36
N ASP A 228 -11.22 1.41 2.85
CA ASP A 228 -11.23 2.60 1.99
C ASP A 228 -10.04 2.56 1.02
N LEU A 229 -8.87 2.13 1.50
CA LEU A 229 -7.67 1.91 0.67
C LEU A 229 -7.83 0.69 -0.25
N ALA A 230 -8.45 -0.39 0.22
CA ALA A 230 -8.73 -1.57 -0.59
C ALA A 230 -9.53 -1.18 -1.85
N ARG A 231 -10.61 -0.41 -1.69
CA ARG A 231 -11.42 0.10 -2.81
C ARG A 231 -10.61 0.95 -3.79
N ALA A 232 -9.72 1.82 -3.27
CA ALA A 232 -8.84 2.64 -4.11
C ALA A 232 -7.87 1.78 -4.93
N ILE A 233 -7.25 0.77 -4.31
CA ILE A 233 -6.35 -0.17 -4.98
C ILE A 233 -7.10 -1.01 -6.03
N THR A 234 -8.27 -1.53 -5.68
CA THR A 234 -9.11 -2.30 -6.61
C THR A 234 -9.59 -1.42 -7.77
N PHE A 235 -9.97 -0.16 -7.52
CA PHE A 235 -10.32 0.79 -8.58
C PHE A 235 -9.16 0.99 -9.56
N VAL A 236 -7.94 1.08 -9.10
CA VAL A 236 -6.74 1.13 -9.97
C VAL A 236 -6.63 -0.15 -10.80
N ALA A 237 -6.80 -1.33 -10.20
CA ALA A 237 -6.73 -2.61 -10.89
C ALA A 237 -7.83 -2.79 -11.94
N GLU A 238 -9.03 -2.24 -11.69
CA GLU A 238 -10.19 -2.31 -12.60
C GLU A 238 -10.19 -1.24 -13.69
N THR A 239 -9.25 -0.29 -13.66
CA THR A 239 -9.18 0.79 -14.66
C THR A 239 -9.14 0.20 -16.07
N PRO A 240 -10.10 0.54 -16.96
CA PRO A 240 -10.17 0.00 -18.31
C PRO A 240 -8.89 0.27 -19.12
N ARG A 241 -8.61 -0.58 -20.10
CA ARG A 241 -7.49 -0.38 -21.02
C ARG A 241 -7.66 0.92 -21.80
N GLY A 242 -6.56 1.64 -21.95
CA GLY A 242 -6.55 3.01 -22.50
C GLY A 242 -6.59 4.08 -21.43
N GLY A 243 -6.99 3.74 -20.18
CA GLY A 243 -6.81 4.55 -18.99
C GLY A 243 -5.60 4.10 -18.18
N PHE A 244 -4.95 5.03 -17.48
CA PHE A 244 -3.82 4.78 -16.60
C PHE A 244 -3.85 5.72 -15.39
N ILE A 245 -3.86 5.14 -14.19
CA ILE A 245 -3.74 5.88 -12.94
C ILE A 245 -2.30 5.73 -12.46
N ALA A 246 -1.46 6.69 -12.78
CA ALA A 246 -0.05 6.65 -12.43
C ALA A 246 0.18 6.76 -10.92
N SER A 247 -0.59 7.64 -10.26
CA SER A 247 -0.51 7.89 -8.82
C SER A 247 -1.87 8.27 -8.27
N MET A 248 -2.19 7.80 -7.07
CA MET A 248 -3.42 8.15 -6.36
C MET A 248 -3.11 8.38 -4.88
N GLU A 249 -3.54 9.51 -4.34
CA GLU A 249 -3.48 9.79 -2.92
C GLU A 249 -4.89 9.72 -2.33
N LEU A 250 -5.07 9.01 -1.21
CA LEU A 250 -6.31 8.95 -0.45
C LEU A 250 -6.08 9.46 0.96
N GLN A 251 -6.75 10.57 1.30
CA GLN A 251 -6.65 11.21 2.60
C GLN A 251 -7.96 11.08 3.38
N PRO A 252 -7.91 11.01 4.72
CA PRO A 252 -9.13 11.08 5.50
C PRO A 252 -9.77 12.47 5.39
N GLU A 253 -11.07 12.49 5.21
CA GLU A 253 -11.87 13.71 5.27
C GLU A 253 -11.95 14.18 6.73
N ALA A 254 -11.84 15.48 6.95
CA ALA A 254 -12.01 16.05 8.29
C ALA A 254 -13.47 15.88 8.76
N PRO A 255 -13.70 15.50 10.02
CA PRO A 255 -15.03 15.49 10.59
C PRO A 255 -15.71 16.86 10.47
N LEU A 256 -17.04 16.87 10.36
CA LEU A 256 -17.77 18.12 10.37
C LEU A 256 -17.53 18.84 11.71
N ALA A 257 -17.05 20.09 11.64
CA ALA A 257 -16.97 20.96 12.80
C ALA A 257 -18.37 21.14 13.42
N ASP A 258 -18.47 21.07 14.73
CA ASP A 258 -19.73 21.38 15.39
C ASP A 258 -20.07 22.89 15.25
N LYS A 259 -21.31 23.29 15.64
CA LYS A 259 -21.76 24.66 15.40
C LYS A 259 -20.91 25.72 16.12
N LYS A 260 -20.31 25.38 17.27
CA LYS A 260 -19.47 26.29 18.05
C LYS A 260 -18.12 26.52 17.37
N ASP A 261 -17.53 25.45 16.82
CA ASP A 261 -16.25 25.54 16.11
C ASP A 261 -16.39 26.27 14.78
N ARG A 262 -17.54 26.10 14.08
CA ARG A 262 -17.82 26.88 12.85
C ARG A 262 -17.97 28.38 13.12
N GLN A 263 -18.53 28.78 14.28
CA GLN A 263 -18.62 30.20 14.66
C GLN A 263 -17.25 30.79 14.93
N LYS A 264 -16.33 30.06 15.57
CA LYS A 264 -14.94 30.50 15.78
C LYS A 264 -14.18 30.66 14.46
N LEU A 265 -14.33 29.71 13.53
CA LEU A 265 -13.73 29.78 12.20
C LEU A 265 -14.29 30.93 11.33
N ALA A 266 -15.58 31.26 11.50
CA ALA A 266 -16.22 32.33 10.74
C ALA A 266 -15.93 33.74 11.31
N LEU A 267 -15.62 33.87 12.60
CA LEU A 267 -15.36 35.15 13.23
C LEU A 267 -13.91 35.65 13.13
N GLY A 268 -12.99 34.83 12.51
CA GLY A 268 -11.57 35.17 12.53
C GLY A 268 -11.06 35.29 13.97
N ASP A 269 -9.90 34.82 14.24
CA ASP A 269 -9.28 34.95 15.56
C ASP A 269 -9.16 36.43 15.95
N GLU A 270 -10.14 36.99 16.63
CA GLU A 270 -10.00 38.28 17.32
C GLU A 270 -9.06 38.08 18.51
N GLY A 271 -7.77 37.98 18.24
CA GLY A 271 -6.77 37.73 19.27
C GLY A 271 -5.35 37.61 18.75
N MET A 272 -4.92 38.45 17.82
CA MET A 272 -3.51 38.81 17.77
C MET A 272 -3.23 39.79 18.90
N PRO A 273 -2.38 39.48 19.88
CA PRO A 273 -1.92 40.52 20.80
C PRO A 273 -1.15 41.54 19.99
N ASP A 274 -1.53 42.80 20.11
CA ASP A 274 -0.70 43.93 19.69
C ASP A 274 0.71 43.78 20.27
N GLN A 275 1.70 44.07 19.47
CA GLN A 275 3.14 43.89 19.63
C GLN A 275 3.69 44.29 20.97
#